data_5b945130ae102b0444753a4d1d8158d4
#
_entry.id   5b945130ae102b0444753a4d1d8158d4
#
_cell.length_a   1.000
_cell.length_b   1.000
_cell.length_c   1.000
_cell.angle_alpha   90.00
_cell.angle_beta   90.00
_cell.angle_gamma   90.00
#
_symmetry.space_group_name_H-M   'P 1'
#
loop_
_entity.id
_entity.type
_entity.pdbx_description
1 polymer ?
#
loop_
_entity_poly.entity_id
_entity_poly.type
_entity_poly.pdbx_seq_one_letter_code
_entity_poly.pdbx_strand_id
1 'polypeptide(L)'
;MDGAADRVGDGGPGRRRTTVLALGVGIAVDVEGDRAAELHDALAHRWSCCRSAPTTPVVATVRAVLDSDPRVTEAADTAGLASRPRLDDLLQLVTREVTVAAIDAVSGEHLLLHAACLADPVTGRATVLVAAGGTGKTTAAQVLGPGRWYVTDETVAVRADRSVVPYPKPLSVRRNAVGDHKDEVAPPDLELAPAPATAILPVAQILLLDRVQGLAGRPVPTMLSTLDAIESLVPHTSHLTDLHRPLHRLAELVEAVGGAKLVRYTEAADLAPLLSGAT
;
A
#
# COMPACT_ATOMS: atom_id res chain seq x y z
N MET A 1 5.94 -8.17 39.80
CA MET A 1 7.38 -8.22 39.60
C MET A 1 7.56 -8.47 38.11
N ASP A 2 7.95 -7.61 37.54
CA ASP A 2 8.80 -6.68 36.90
C ASP A 2 8.46 -6.50 35.43
N GLY A 3 7.98 -5.32 35.12
CA GLY A 3 7.81 -4.87 33.75
C GLY A 3 9.18 -4.63 33.11
N ALA A 4 9.51 -5.42 32.12
CA ALA A 4 10.58 -5.14 31.19
C ALA A 4 10.13 -4.03 30.25
N ALA A 5 10.45 -2.79 30.61
CA ALA A 5 10.30 -1.63 29.73
C ALA A 5 11.18 -1.82 28.49
N ASP A 6 10.55 -1.75 27.35
CA ASP A 6 11.12 -1.71 26.01
C ASP A 6 12.13 -0.54 25.93
N ARG A 7 13.43 -0.83 25.96
CA ARG A 7 14.46 0.17 25.75
C ARG A 7 14.65 0.34 24.25
N VAL A 8 13.89 1.25 23.70
CA VAL A 8 14.16 1.86 22.39
C VAL A 8 15.54 2.51 22.45
N GLY A 9 16.41 2.17 21.51
CA GLY A 9 17.79 2.64 21.44
C GLY A 9 17.91 4.16 21.44
N ASP A 10 18.86 4.61 22.25
CA ASP A 10 19.23 5.98 22.60
C ASP A 10 19.69 6.77 21.35
N GLY A 11 18.78 7.52 20.74
CA GLY A 11 19.08 8.62 19.83
C GLY A 11 19.16 9.90 20.67
N GLY A 12 20.27 10.68 20.53
CA GLY A 12 20.45 11.95 21.24
C GLY A 12 19.23 12.89 21.15
N PRO A 13 19.20 13.99 21.91
CA PRO A 13 18.06 14.89 21.99
C PRO A 13 17.69 15.38 20.57
N GLY A 14 16.49 15.02 20.10
CA GLY A 14 15.95 15.42 18.80
C GLY A 14 15.97 14.34 17.69
N ARG A 15 16.44 13.12 17.98
CA ARG A 15 16.39 12.01 17.01
C ARG A 15 15.56 10.84 17.54
N ARG A 16 14.66 10.33 16.70
CA ARG A 16 13.81 9.17 17.00
C ARG A 16 13.82 8.19 15.83
N ARG A 17 13.63 6.91 16.11
CA ARG A 17 13.53 5.87 15.08
C ARG A 17 12.27 5.05 15.29
N THR A 18 11.57 4.77 14.22
CA THR A 18 10.56 3.72 14.14
C THR A 18 10.90 2.76 13.01
N THR A 19 10.42 1.51 13.09
CA THR A 19 10.57 0.54 12.00
C THR A 19 9.20 0.05 11.60
N VAL A 20 8.91 0.09 10.31
CA VAL A 20 7.66 -0.40 9.73
C VAL A 20 7.90 -1.63 8.88
N LEU A 21 6.92 -2.52 8.84
CA LEU A 21 6.90 -3.67 7.94
C LEU A 21 6.19 -3.27 6.65
N ALA A 22 6.95 -3.13 5.57
CA ALA A 22 6.42 -2.75 4.26
C ALA A 22 6.77 -3.83 3.24
N LEU A 23 5.77 -4.37 2.53
CA LEU A 23 5.92 -5.46 1.55
C LEU A 23 6.71 -6.68 2.09
N GLY A 24 6.63 -6.93 3.40
CA GLY A 24 7.32 -8.05 4.05
C GLY A 24 8.75 -7.76 4.53
N VAL A 25 9.26 -6.56 4.31
CA VAL A 25 10.61 -6.13 4.75
C VAL A 25 10.55 -4.99 5.76
N GLY A 26 11.57 -4.88 6.61
CA GLY A 26 11.67 -3.81 7.61
C GLY A 26 12.28 -2.56 7.00
N ILE A 27 11.57 -1.44 7.08
CA ILE A 27 12.07 -0.12 6.70
C ILE A 27 12.15 0.74 7.97
N ALA A 28 13.36 1.23 8.29
CA ALA A 28 13.52 2.19 9.37
C ALA A 28 13.14 3.60 8.90
N VAL A 29 12.52 4.37 9.78
CA VAL A 29 12.29 5.80 9.59
C VAL A 29 12.99 6.54 10.71
N ASP A 30 14.06 7.24 10.39
CA ASP A 30 14.79 8.12 11.30
C ASP A 30 14.21 9.53 11.20
N VAL A 31 13.78 10.04 12.34
CA VAL A 31 13.12 11.34 12.45
C VAL A 31 14.03 12.30 13.22
N GLU A 32 14.26 13.49 12.66
CA GLU A 32 15.13 14.54 13.23
C GLU A 32 14.40 15.90 13.19
N GLY A 33 14.93 16.89 13.95
CA GLY A 33 14.39 18.25 14.03
C GLY A 33 13.79 18.57 15.40
N ASP A 34 13.47 19.83 15.62
CA ASP A 34 12.87 20.32 16.89
C ASP A 34 11.45 19.75 17.10
N ARG A 35 10.74 19.38 16.01
CA ARG A 35 9.42 18.74 16.02
C ARG A 35 9.49 17.22 15.75
N ALA A 36 10.63 16.60 15.95
CA ALA A 36 10.82 15.17 15.72
C ALA A 36 9.84 14.30 16.53
N ALA A 37 9.48 14.70 17.75
CA ALA A 37 8.50 13.99 18.57
C ALA A 37 7.12 13.96 17.92
N GLU A 38 6.66 15.08 17.41
CA GLU A 38 5.36 15.22 16.74
C GLU A 38 5.29 14.33 15.48
N LEU A 39 6.33 14.35 14.65
CA LEU A 39 6.39 13.50 13.46
C LEU A 39 6.43 12.01 13.83
N HIS A 40 7.25 11.65 14.82
CA HIS A 40 7.35 10.27 15.29
C HIS A 40 6.00 9.73 15.79
N ASP A 41 5.28 10.51 16.62
CA ASP A 41 3.99 10.10 17.17
C ASP A 41 2.92 9.99 16.06
N ALA A 42 2.93 10.91 15.09
CA ALA A 42 2.07 10.86 13.93
C ALA A 42 2.36 9.61 13.06
N LEU A 43 3.63 9.28 12.82
CA LEU A 43 4.03 8.06 12.10
C LEU A 43 3.60 6.81 12.86
N ALA A 44 3.84 6.75 14.19
CA ALA A 44 3.46 5.60 15.01
C ALA A 44 1.95 5.33 14.95
N HIS A 45 1.11 6.37 14.88
CA HIS A 45 -0.32 6.24 14.72
C HIS A 45 -0.70 5.80 13.29
N ARG A 46 -0.21 6.52 12.25
CA ARG A 46 -0.59 6.27 10.84
C ARG A 46 -0.16 4.86 10.39
N TRP A 47 1.02 4.42 10.82
CA TRP A 47 1.61 3.13 10.47
C TRP A 47 1.31 2.03 11.49
N SER A 48 0.34 2.21 12.37
CA SER A 48 0.01 1.26 13.44
C SER A 48 -0.30 -0.16 12.94
N CYS A 49 -0.78 -0.30 11.70
CA CYS A 49 -1.08 -1.59 11.07
C CYS A 49 0.14 -2.26 10.41
N CYS A 50 1.25 -1.54 10.26
CA CYS A 50 2.50 -2.01 9.65
C CYS A 50 3.64 -2.13 10.68
N ARG A 51 3.34 -2.54 11.92
CA ARG A 51 4.35 -2.70 12.96
C ARG A 51 5.28 -3.87 12.61
N SER A 52 6.59 -3.61 12.64
CA SER A 52 7.58 -4.68 12.50
C SER A 52 7.82 -5.36 13.84
N ALA A 53 8.16 -6.65 13.80
CA ALA A 53 8.69 -7.32 14.99
C ALA A 53 10.10 -6.76 15.32
N PRO A 54 10.54 -6.76 16.59
CA PRO A 54 11.88 -6.30 16.96
C PRO A 54 13.00 -7.04 16.24
N THR A 55 12.75 -8.27 15.80
CA THR A 55 13.71 -9.13 15.08
C THR A 55 13.67 -8.95 13.57
N THR A 56 12.79 -8.09 13.02
CA THR A 56 12.70 -7.88 11.57
C THR A 56 13.95 -7.16 11.08
N PRO A 57 14.71 -7.73 10.13
CA PRO A 57 15.87 -7.06 9.57
C PRO A 57 15.46 -5.75 8.87
N VAL A 58 16.19 -4.67 9.15
CA VAL A 58 16.03 -3.41 8.44
C VAL A 58 16.85 -3.46 7.15
N VAL A 59 16.18 -3.32 6.01
CA VAL A 59 16.83 -3.37 4.68
C VAL A 59 17.11 -1.98 4.11
N ALA A 60 16.34 -0.97 4.55
CA ALA A 60 16.55 0.42 4.13
C ALA A 60 16.16 1.39 5.25
N THR A 61 16.64 2.63 5.16
CA THR A 61 16.33 3.70 6.11
C THR A 61 15.89 4.95 5.36
N VAL A 62 14.69 5.43 5.66
CA VAL A 62 14.18 6.74 5.27
C VAL A 62 14.55 7.74 6.37
N ARG A 63 15.13 8.88 5.99
CA ARG A 63 15.44 9.95 6.94
C ARG A 63 14.49 11.11 6.71
N ALA A 64 13.81 11.56 7.77
CA ALA A 64 12.81 12.61 7.72
C ALA A 64 13.15 13.72 8.73
N VAL A 65 12.94 14.97 8.32
CA VAL A 65 13.19 16.15 9.14
C VAL A 65 11.94 16.99 9.22
N LEU A 66 11.47 17.25 10.46
CA LEU A 66 10.41 18.22 10.75
C LEU A 66 10.96 19.25 11.73
N ASP A 67 11.08 20.49 11.27
CA ASP A 67 11.65 21.58 12.04
C ASP A 67 10.84 22.87 11.90
N SER A 68 10.84 23.69 12.94
CA SER A 68 10.17 24.99 12.94
C SER A 68 10.97 26.06 12.19
N ASP A 69 12.29 25.89 12.04
CA ASP A 69 13.12 26.77 11.22
C ASP A 69 13.05 26.36 9.73
N PRO A 70 12.50 27.22 8.86
CA PRO A 70 12.43 26.94 7.42
C PRO A 70 13.81 26.67 6.78
N ARG A 71 14.90 27.22 7.35
CA ARG A 71 16.26 27.02 6.82
C ARG A 71 16.72 25.59 7.03
N VAL A 72 16.36 24.96 8.18
CA VAL A 72 16.65 23.57 8.47
C VAL A 72 15.87 22.67 7.51
N THR A 73 14.59 22.96 7.30
CA THR A 73 13.73 22.25 6.36
C THR A 73 14.26 22.29 4.92
N GLU A 74 14.68 23.48 4.44
CA GLU A 74 15.23 23.69 3.11
C GLU A 74 16.59 22.98 2.95
N ALA A 75 17.46 23.08 3.95
CA ALA A 75 18.74 22.38 3.95
C ALA A 75 18.59 20.86 3.91
N ALA A 76 17.62 20.33 4.65
CA ALA A 76 17.30 18.90 4.66
C ALA A 76 16.77 18.43 3.29
N ASP A 77 15.85 19.17 2.67
CA ASP A 77 15.32 18.84 1.32
C ASP A 77 16.44 18.90 0.27
N THR A 78 17.32 19.91 0.34
CA THR A 78 18.50 20.02 -0.52
C THR A 78 19.48 18.86 -0.35
N ALA A 79 19.60 18.33 0.88
CA ALA A 79 20.41 17.16 1.19
C ALA A 79 19.75 15.82 0.79
N GLY A 80 18.57 15.85 0.17
CA GLY A 80 17.83 14.67 -0.26
C GLY A 80 17.14 13.92 0.89
N LEU A 81 16.91 14.59 2.02
CA LEU A 81 16.13 14.04 3.13
C LEU A 81 14.64 14.36 2.93
N ALA A 82 13.76 13.48 3.41
CA ALA A 82 12.34 13.79 3.41
C ALA A 82 12.09 14.96 4.36
N SER A 83 11.71 16.11 3.82
CA SER A 83 11.44 17.31 4.61
C SER A 83 10.34 18.15 3.97
N ARG A 84 9.41 18.65 4.78
CA ARG A 84 8.35 19.57 4.37
C ARG A 84 7.99 20.48 5.57
N PRO A 85 7.58 21.73 5.32
CA PRO A 85 7.18 22.66 6.40
C PRO A 85 5.93 22.20 7.16
N ARG A 86 5.03 21.47 6.48
CA ARG A 86 3.78 20.97 7.06
C ARG A 86 3.89 19.49 7.36
N LEU A 87 3.40 19.09 8.53
CA LEU A 87 3.39 17.70 8.96
C LEU A 87 2.67 16.78 7.96
N ASP A 88 1.48 17.16 7.49
CA ASP A 88 0.69 16.32 6.59
C ASP A 88 1.40 16.07 5.25
N ASP A 89 2.06 17.10 4.69
CA ASP A 89 2.83 16.97 3.44
C ASP A 89 4.07 16.09 3.65
N LEU A 90 4.68 16.18 4.84
CA LEU A 90 5.82 15.32 5.19
C LEU A 90 5.40 13.87 5.40
N LEU A 91 4.25 13.62 6.02
CA LEU A 91 3.71 12.26 6.16
C LEU A 91 3.46 11.59 4.82
N GLN A 92 2.90 12.34 3.84
CA GLN A 92 2.75 11.82 2.47
C GLN A 92 4.10 11.47 1.83
N LEU A 93 5.08 12.38 1.97
CA LEU A 93 6.42 12.15 1.44
C LEU A 93 7.07 10.92 2.08
N VAL A 94 7.01 10.79 3.40
CA VAL A 94 7.55 9.63 4.12
C VAL A 94 6.84 8.34 3.69
N THR A 95 5.51 8.35 3.53
CA THR A 95 4.76 7.17 3.05
C THR A 95 5.23 6.76 1.66
N ARG A 96 5.43 7.72 0.77
CA ARG A 96 5.97 7.45 -0.56
C ARG A 96 7.39 6.87 -0.50
N GLU A 97 8.30 7.50 0.26
CA GLU A 97 9.69 7.06 0.36
C GLU A 97 9.81 5.65 0.99
N VAL A 98 9.01 5.35 2.01
CA VAL A 98 8.92 4.00 2.61
C VAL A 98 8.43 2.99 1.57
N THR A 99 7.39 3.33 0.80
CA THR A 99 6.85 2.43 -0.23
C THR A 99 7.87 2.17 -1.34
N VAL A 100 8.57 3.21 -1.82
CA VAL A 100 9.64 3.08 -2.83
C VAL A 100 10.77 2.21 -2.31
N ALA A 101 11.28 2.49 -1.10
CA ALA A 101 12.34 1.70 -0.49
C ALA A 101 11.97 0.21 -0.31
N ALA A 102 10.70 -0.06 0.01
CA ALA A 102 10.20 -1.43 0.12
C ALA A 102 10.08 -2.10 -1.26
N ILE A 103 9.58 -1.40 -2.28
CA ILE A 103 9.51 -1.87 -3.67
C ILE A 103 10.91 -2.24 -4.18
N ASP A 104 11.89 -1.35 -4.01
CA ASP A 104 13.28 -1.59 -4.43
C ASP A 104 13.89 -2.81 -3.73
N ALA A 105 13.61 -2.95 -2.42
CA ALA A 105 14.14 -4.06 -1.62
C ALA A 105 13.58 -5.43 -2.00
N VAL A 106 12.36 -5.51 -2.56
CA VAL A 106 11.73 -6.77 -2.98
C VAL A 106 11.68 -6.94 -4.50
N SER A 107 12.30 -6.01 -5.25
CA SER A 107 12.42 -6.13 -6.70
C SER A 107 13.14 -7.43 -7.09
N GLY A 108 12.71 -8.07 -8.19
CA GLY A 108 13.23 -9.35 -8.61
C GLY A 108 12.69 -10.57 -7.84
N GLU A 109 12.10 -10.41 -6.66
CA GLU A 109 11.47 -11.49 -5.90
C GLU A 109 9.97 -11.61 -6.16
N HIS A 110 9.25 -10.50 -6.03
CA HIS A 110 7.80 -10.42 -6.09
C HIS A 110 7.31 -9.77 -7.37
N LEU A 111 6.18 -10.25 -7.89
CA LEU A 111 5.44 -9.52 -8.92
C LEU A 111 4.71 -8.35 -8.24
N LEU A 112 5.12 -7.13 -8.58
CA LEU A 112 4.60 -5.91 -7.98
C LEU A 112 3.58 -5.25 -8.90
N LEU A 113 2.35 -5.07 -8.41
CA LEU A 113 1.25 -4.46 -9.15
C LEU A 113 0.81 -3.16 -8.46
N HIS A 114 0.69 -2.08 -9.22
CA HIS A 114 0.04 -0.85 -8.75
C HIS A 114 -1.47 -1.06 -8.70
N ALA A 115 -1.96 -1.60 -7.59
CA ALA A 115 -3.31 -2.08 -7.40
C ALA A 115 -3.77 -1.94 -5.95
N ALA A 116 -5.08 -1.94 -5.73
CA ALA A 116 -5.65 -2.20 -4.42
C ALA A 116 -5.92 -3.70 -4.23
N CYS A 117 -5.94 -4.13 -2.98
CA CYS A 117 -6.25 -5.51 -2.63
C CYS A 117 -7.08 -5.57 -1.35
N LEU A 118 -8.16 -6.34 -1.42
CA LEU A 118 -9.01 -6.69 -0.31
C LEU A 118 -9.08 -8.22 -0.20
N ALA A 119 -9.22 -8.76 1.01
CA ALA A 119 -9.30 -10.21 1.18
C ALA A 119 -10.52 -10.60 2.05
N ASP A 120 -11.06 -11.75 1.80
CA ASP A 120 -12.08 -12.36 2.63
C ASP A 120 -11.48 -12.81 3.97
N PRO A 121 -12.02 -12.39 5.12
CA PRO A 121 -11.40 -12.67 6.42
C PRO A 121 -11.54 -14.13 6.88
N VAL A 122 -12.40 -14.91 6.25
CA VAL A 122 -12.63 -16.32 6.60
C VAL A 122 -11.72 -17.23 5.77
N THR A 123 -11.64 -16.96 4.46
CA THR A 123 -10.91 -17.82 3.51
C THR A 123 -9.52 -17.31 3.15
N GLY A 124 -9.21 -16.07 3.47
CA GLY A 124 -7.99 -15.37 3.03
C GLY A 124 -7.97 -15.05 1.53
N ARG A 125 -8.98 -15.41 0.75
CA ARG A 125 -9.02 -15.20 -0.71
C ARG A 125 -8.93 -13.71 -1.05
N ALA A 126 -7.91 -13.34 -1.80
CA ALA A 126 -7.60 -11.95 -2.14
C ALA A 126 -8.15 -11.57 -3.51
N THR A 127 -8.81 -10.42 -3.59
CA THR A 127 -9.21 -9.77 -4.85
C THR A 127 -8.30 -8.59 -5.13
N VAL A 128 -7.60 -8.64 -6.26
CA VAL A 128 -6.71 -7.57 -6.74
C VAL A 128 -7.49 -6.66 -7.68
N LEU A 129 -7.51 -5.35 -7.36
CA LEU A 129 -8.22 -4.30 -8.09
C LEU A 129 -7.18 -3.43 -8.81
N VAL A 130 -6.97 -3.68 -10.09
CA VAL A 130 -5.98 -2.97 -10.91
C VAL A 130 -6.65 -1.83 -11.65
N ALA A 131 -6.07 -0.63 -11.58
CA ALA A 131 -6.56 0.54 -12.30
C ALA A 131 -5.44 1.58 -12.48
N ALA A 132 -5.57 2.44 -13.46
CA ALA A 132 -4.67 3.58 -13.65
C ALA A 132 -4.64 4.51 -12.42
N GLY A 133 -3.58 5.30 -12.30
CA GLY A 133 -3.47 6.32 -11.25
C GLY A 133 -4.67 7.29 -11.30
N GLY A 134 -5.20 7.65 -10.13
CA GLY A 134 -6.34 8.58 -10.03
C GLY A 134 -7.72 8.00 -10.34
N THR A 135 -7.84 6.73 -10.73
CA THR A 135 -9.12 6.08 -11.09
C THR A 135 -9.99 5.73 -9.86
N GLY A 136 -9.50 5.94 -8.63
CA GLY A 136 -10.28 5.72 -7.42
C GLY A 136 -10.00 4.40 -6.69
N LYS A 137 -8.82 3.80 -6.80
CA LYS A 137 -8.42 2.59 -6.05
C LYS A 137 -8.59 2.74 -4.54
N THR A 138 -8.10 3.86 -3.98
CA THR A 138 -8.26 4.17 -2.56
C THR A 138 -9.74 4.29 -2.17
N THR A 139 -10.56 4.94 -3.01
CA THR A 139 -12.02 5.02 -2.80
C THR A 139 -12.66 3.64 -2.86
N ALA A 140 -12.26 2.80 -3.83
CA ALA A 140 -12.76 1.43 -3.92
C ALA A 140 -12.38 0.61 -2.68
N ALA A 141 -11.14 0.74 -2.17
CA ALA A 141 -10.71 0.08 -0.94
C ALA A 141 -11.55 0.52 0.28
N GLN A 142 -11.87 1.82 0.39
CA GLN A 142 -12.71 2.34 1.48
C GLN A 142 -14.16 1.85 1.38
N VAL A 143 -14.76 1.93 0.20
CA VAL A 143 -16.18 1.58 0.00
C VAL A 143 -16.42 0.07 0.09
N LEU A 144 -15.47 -0.74 -0.40
CA LEU A 144 -15.58 -2.20 -0.45
C LEU A 144 -14.93 -2.91 0.74
N GLY A 145 -14.14 -2.18 1.54
CA GLY A 145 -13.38 -2.71 2.67
C GLY A 145 -14.21 -3.19 3.87
N PRO A 146 -15.36 -2.56 4.23
CA PRO A 146 -16.17 -3.04 5.34
C PRO A 146 -16.50 -4.51 5.21
N GLY A 147 -16.23 -5.29 6.29
CA GLY A 147 -16.41 -6.74 6.31
C GLY A 147 -15.32 -7.56 5.59
N ARG A 148 -14.26 -6.93 5.09
CA ARG A 148 -13.09 -7.56 4.45
C ARG A 148 -11.80 -7.13 5.14
N TRP A 149 -10.74 -7.88 4.93
CA TRP A 149 -9.41 -7.39 5.27
C TRP A 149 -8.91 -6.39 4.22
N TYR A 150 -8.51 -5.22 4.68
CA TYR A 150 -7.72 -4.27 3.90
C TYR A 150 -6.27 -4.77 3.81
N VAL A 151 -5.83 -5.07 2.61
CA VAL A 151 -4.46 -5.56 2.35
C VAL A 151 -3.56 -4.41 1.91
N THR A 152 -3.99 -3.61 0.93
CA THR A 152 -3.32 -2.39 0.44
C THR A 152 -4.21 -1.63 -0.54
N ASP A 153 -3.92 -0.35 -0.79
CA ASP A 153 -4.58 0.45 -1.85
C ASP A 153 -3.61 0.97 -2.92
N GLU A 154 -2.33 0.54 -2.87
CA GLU A 154 -1.30 1.11 -3.75
C GLU A 154 -0.39 0.06 -4.39
N THR A 155 0.22 -0.83 -3.63
CA THR A 155 1.18 -1.82 -4.14
C THR A 155 0.82 -3.21 -3.65
N VAL A 156 0.49 -4.09 -4.56
CA VAL A 156 0.25 -5.52 -4.32
C VAL A 156 1.50 -6.29 -4.71
N ALA A 157 2.16 -6.88 -3.71
CA ALA A 157 3.30 -7.77 -3.94
C ALA A 157 2.83 -9.23 -3.93
N VAL A 158 2.97 -9.91 -5.06
CA VAL A 158 2.56 -11.31 -5.25
C VAL A 158 3.80 -12.20 -5.25
N ARG A 159 3.83 -13.14 -4.30
CA ARG A 159 4.90 -14.14 -4.16
C ARG A 159 4.85 -15.19 -5.27
N ALA A 160 5.89 -16.03 -5.33
CA ALA A 160 5.97 -17.14 -6.29
C ALA A 160 4.84 -18.18 -6.10
N ASP A 161 4.35 -18.36 -4.87
CA ASP A 161 3.20 -19.22 -4.55
C ASP A 161 1.84 -18.58 -4.84
N ARG A 162 1.84 -17.38 -5.44
CA ARG A 162 0.66 -16.58 -5.78
C ARG A 162 -0.10 -16.04 -4.57
N SER A 163 0.51 -16.01 -3.39
CA SER A 163 -0.03 -15.29 -2.24
C SER A 163 0.38 -13.82 -2.25
N VAL A 164 -0.49 -12.96 -1.72
CA VAL A 164 -0.21 -11.51 -1.56
C VAL A 164 0.50 -11.28 -0.23
N VAL A 165 1.49 -10.40 -0.23
CA VAL A 165 2.12 -9.90 1.00
C VAL A 165 1.22 -8.85 1.63
N PRO A 166 0.76 -9.01 2.90
CA PRO A 166 0.01 -7.97 3.58
C PRO A 166 0.82 -6.67 3.69
N TYR A 167 0.21 -5.56 3.26
CA TYR A 167 0.79 -4.22 3.35
C TYR A 167 -0.29 -3.17 3.66
N PRO A 168 -0.91 -3.23 4.86
CA PRO A 168 -1.99 -2.34 5.26
C PRO A 168 -1.44 -0.96 5.69
N LYS A 169 -0.76 -0.28 4.75
CA LYS A 169 -0.21 1.06 4.92
C LYS A 169 -1.30 2.11 5.15
N PRO A 170 -0.95 3.33 5.61
CA PRO A 170 -1.86 4.46 5.62
C PRO A 170 -2.44 4.72 4.23
N LEU A 171 -3.72 5.10 4.18
CA LEU A 171 -4.38 5.49 2.93
C LEU A 171 -4.18 6.98 2.68
N SER A 172 -3.83 7.34 1.45
CA SER A 172 -3.76 8.73 1.00
C SER A 172 -5.14 9.24 0.59
N VAL A 173 -5.88 9.85 1.50
CA VAL A 173 -7.28 10.27 1.33
C VAL A 173 -7.37 11.74 0.95
N ARG A 174 -8.11 12.09 -0.09
CA ARG A 174 -8.39 13.49 -0.43
C ARG A 174 -9.46 14.06 0.51
N ARG A 175 -9.16 15.17 1.21
CA ARG A 175 -10.15 15.85 2.08
C ARG A 175 -11.25 16.57 1.31
N ASN A 176 -10.93 17.14 0.16
CA ASN A 176 -11.86 17.94 -0.64
C ASN A 176 -11.75 17.61 -2.11
N ALA A 177 -12.84 17.82 -2.86
CA ALA A 177 -12.87 17.68 -4.32
C ALA A 177 -11.99 18.73 -5.05
N VAL A 178 -11.58 19.79 -4.36
CA VAL A 178 -10.80 20.90 -4.90
C VAL A 178 -9.45 20.93 -4.17
N GLY A 179 -8.38 20.51 -4.85
CA GLY A 179 -7.00 20.54 -4.37
C GLY A 179 -6.32 19.16 -4.41
N ASP A 180 -5.00 19.16 -4.51
CA ASP A 180 -4.17 17.94 -4.52
C ASP A 180 -3.78 17.45 -3.13
N HIS A 181 -4.22 18.15 -2.08
CA HIS A 181 -3.86 17.79 -0.71
C HIS A 181 -4.56 16.49 -0.30
N LYS A 182 -3.76 15.55 0.16
CA LYS A 182 -4.21 14.26 0.70
C LYS A 182 -3.73 14.14 2.13
N ASP A 183 -4.51 13.47 2.95
CA ASP A 183 -4.09 13.08 4.30
C ASP A 183 -3.72 11.61 4.32
N GLU A 184 -2.67 11.30 5.04
CA GLU A 184 -2.34 9.93 5.38
C GLU A 184 -3.19 9.49 6.58
N VAL A 185 -4.08 8.52 6.36
CA VAL A 185 -5.05 8.06 7.38
C VAL A 185 -4.81 6.58 7.69
N ALA A 186 -4.72 6.24 8.97
CA ALA A 186 -4.58 4.85 9.38
C ALA A 186 -5.82 4.04 8.98
N PRO A 187 -5.68 2.78 8.52
CA PRO A 187 -6.85 1.97 8.14
C PRO A 187 -7.95 1.89 9.20
N PRO A 188 -7.67 1.73 10.52
CA PRO A 188 -8.70 1.72 11.54
C PRO A 188 -9.49 3.03 11.67
N ASP A 189 -8.88 4.18 11.38
CA ASP A 189 -9.56 5.48 11.40
C ASP A 189 -10.61 5.61 10.28
N LEU A 190 -10.57 4.70 9.30
CA LEU A 190 -11.52 4.54 8.20
C LEU A 190 -12.39 3.29 8.34
N GLU A 191 -12.45 2.71 9.55
CA GLU A 191 -13.19 1.48 9.84
C GLU A 191 -12.77 0.28 8.98
N LEU A 192 -11.52 0.28 8.48
CA LEU A 192 -10.95 -0.81 7.71
C LEU A 192 -10.19 -1.78 8.63
N ALA A 193 -10.54 -3.05 8.57
CA ALA A 193 -9.82 -4.11 9.26
C ALA A 193 -8.52 -4.46 8.49
N PRO A 194 -7.32 -4.23 9.05
CA PRO A 194 -6.09 -4.57 8.36
C PRO A 194 -5.90 -6.08 8.25
N ALA A 195 -5.37 -6.55 7.11
CA ALA A 195 -4.96 -7.94 6.99
C ALA A 195 -3.82 -8.23 7.98
N PRO A 196 -3.90 -9.31 8.78
CA PRO A 196 -2.80 -9.71 9.66
C PRO A 196 -1.50 -9.95 8.89
N ALA A 197 -0.36 -9.55 9.44
CA ALA A 197 0.94 -9.72 8.79
C ALA A 197 1.29 -11.21 8.49
N THR A 198 0.70 -12.13 9.24
CA THR A 198 0.85 -13.59 9.07
C THR A 198 -0.22 -14.23 8.20
N ALA A 199 -1.16 -13.45 7.65
CA ALA A 199 -2.23 -14.00 6.82
C ALA A 199 -1.69 -14.59 5.52
N ILE A 200 -2.21 -15.74 5.15
CA ILE A 200 -1.98 -16.36 3.83
C ILE A 200 -3.11 -15.88 2.92
N LEU A 201 -2.76 -15.09 1.90
CA LEU A 201 -3.70 -14.39 1.05
C LEU A 201 -3.56 -14.84 -0.41
N PRO A 202 -4.05 -16.04 -0.79
CA PRO A 202 -3.97 -16.49 -2.19
C PRO A 202 -4.78 -15.54 -3.08
N VAL A 203 -4.18 -15.10 -4.19
CA VAL A 203 -4.92 -14.34 -5.20
C VAL A 203 -6.02 -15.22 -5.76
N ALA A 204 -7.25 -14.79 -5.62
CA ALA A 204 -8.44 -15.51 -6.09
C ALA A 204 -9.07 -14.87 -7.32
N GLN A 205 -8.84 -13.56 -7.49
CA GLN A 205 -9.45 -12.79 -8.58
C GLN A 205 -8.62 -11.57 -8.93
N ILE A 206 -8.58 -11.23 -10.22
CA ILE A 206 -7.99 -9.98 -10.74
C ILE A 206 -9.06 -9.24 -11.51
N LEU A 207 -9.37 -8.02 -11.06
CA LEU A 207 -10.31 -7.10 -11.72
C LEU A 207 -9.54 -5.89 -12.25
N LEU A 208 -9.57 -5.70 -13.55
CA LEU A 208 -9.10 -4.47 -14.21
C LEU A 208 -10.28 -3.49 -14.24
N LEU A 209 -10.13 -2.38 -13.56
CA LEU A 209 -11.19 -1.42 -13.33
C LEU A 209 -11.13 -0.28 -14.34
N ASP A 210 -12.21 -0.07 -15.09
CA ASP A 210 -12.41 1.04 -16.01
C ASP A 210 -13.59 1.89 -15.55
N ARG A 211 -13.30 3.04 -14.93
CA ARG A 211 -14.34 3.95 -14.44
C ARG A 211 -14.89 4.79 -15.55
N VAL A 212 -16.19 4.62 -15.84
CA VAL A 212 -16.92 5.30 -16.92
C VAL A 212 -18.08 6.09 -16.33
N GLN A 213 -18.23 7.36 -16.71
CA GLN A 213 -19.37 8.16 -16.27
C GLN A 213 -20.65 7.74 -16.98
N GLY A 214 -21.77 7.69 -16.24
CA GLY A 214 -23.09 7.48 -16.81
C GLY A 214 -23.35 6.07 -17.33
N LEU A 215 -22.63 5.06 -16.86
CA LEU A 215 -22.91 3.67 -17.21
C LEU A 215 -24.29 3.28 -16.64
N ALA A 216 -25.20 2.86 -17.49
CA ALA A 216 -26.50 2.34 -17.07
C ALA A 216 -26.39 0.87 -16.65
N GLY A 217 -26.95 0.53 -15.49
CA GLY A 217 -27.02 -0.85 -15.00
C GLY A 217 -25.83 -1.28 -14.13
N ARG A 218 -25.83 -2.57 -13.76
CA ARG A 218 -24.76 -3.17 -12.94
C ARG A 218 -23.53 -3.45 -13.79
N PRO A 219 -22.32 -3.33 -13.22
CA PRO A 219 -21.09 -3.75 -13.88
C PRO A 219 -21.17 -5.22 -14.33
N VAL A 220 -20.87 -5.46 -15.60
CA VAL A 220 -20.77 -6.81 -16.15
C VAL A 220 -19.28 -7.08 -16.45
N PRO A 221 -18.64 -8.01 -15.73
CA PRO A 221 -17.26 -8.37 -15.99
C PRO A 221 -17.10 -9.01 -17.36
N THR A 222 -16.12 -8.56 -18.12
CA THR A 222 -15.72 -9.17 -19.39
C THR A 222 -14.42 -9.96 -19.17
N MET A 223 -14.44 -11.26 -19.42
CA MET A 223 -13.24 -12.10 -19.33
C MET A 223 -12.27 -11.70 -20.44
N LEU A 224 -11.01 -11.46 -20.07
CA LEU A 224 -9.94 -11.20 -21.02
C LEU A 224 -9.24 -12.51 -21.40
N SER A 225 -8.73 -12.58 -22.63
CA SER A 225 -7.76 -13.62 -22.98
C SER A 225 -6.47 -13.44 -22.13
N THR A 226 -5.67 -14.50 -21.96
CA THR A 226 -4.41 -14.39 -21.22
C THR A 226 -3.50 -13.31 -21.79
N LEU A 227 -3.44 -13.16 -23.12
CA LEU A 227 -2.63 -12.16 -23.79
C LEU A 227 -3.15 -10.73 -23.51
N ASP A 228 -4.44 -10.50 -23.67
CA ASP A 228 -5.06 -9.18 -23.39
C ASP A 228 -4.90 -8.80 -21.92
N ALA A 229 -5.00 -9.79 -21.02
CA ALA A 229 -4.79 -9.59 -19.59
C ALA A 229 -3.34 -9.18 -19.29
N ILE A 230 -2.34 -9.83 -19.87
CA ILE A 230 -0.92 -9.49 -19.73
C ILE A 230 -0.68 -8.06 -20.26
N GLU A 231 -1.15 -7.76 -21.48
CA GLU A 231 -1.01 -6.43 -22.08
C GLU A 231 -1.61 -5.34 -21.18
N SER A 232 -2.78 -5.61 -20.60
CA SER A 232 -3.45 -4.69 -19.70
C SER A 232 -2.78 -4.56 -18.33
N LEU A 233 -2.10 -5.62 -17.82
CA LEU A 233 -1.44 -5.61 -16.51
C LEU A 233 -0.04 -5.00 -16.55
N VAL A 234 0.73 -5.18 -17.63
CA VAL A 234 2.11 -4.70 -17.76
C VAL A 234 2.28 -3.21 -17.41
N PRO A 235 1.44 -2.28 -17.85
CA PRO A 235 1.56 -0.86 -17.47
C PRO A 235 1.36 -0.58 -15.97
N HIS A 236 0.85 -1.56 -15.23
CA HIS A 236 0.60 -1.46 -13.78
C HIS A 236 1.61 -2.24 -12.96
N THR A 237 2.70 -2.70 -13.55
CA THR A 237 3.78 -3.39 -12.84
C THR A 237 4.91 -2.43 -12.49
N SER A 238 5.58 -2.70 -11.35
CA SER A 238 6.85 -2.07 -11.00
C SER A 238 7.97 -3.11 -11.09
N HIS A 239 9.15 -2.73 -11.59
CA HIS A 239 10.34 -3.59 -11.67
C HIS A 239 10.09 -4.95 -12.35
N LEU A 240 9.17 -4.98 -13.33
CA LEU A 240 8.79 -6.22 -14.00
C LEU A 240 9.99 -6.91 -14.65
N THR A 241 10.90 -6.14 -15.24
CA THR A 241 12.09 -6.64 -15.94
C THR A 241 13.14 -7.28 -15.02
N ASP A 242 13.06 -7.03 -13.72
CA ASP A 242 13.99 -7.58 -12.73
C ASP A 242 13.60 -9.03 -12.35
N LEU A 243 12.36 -9.42 -12.66
CA LEU A 243 11.88 -10.77 -12.41
C LEU A 243 12.45 -11.79 -13.41
N HIS A 244 12.72 -13.00 -12.94
CA HIS A 244 12.97 -14.11 -13.82
C HIS A 244 11.68 -14.48 -14.57
N ARG A 245 11.71 -14.51 -15.92
CA ARG A 245 10.58 -14.85 -16.81
C ARG A 245 9.30 -14.02 -16.52
N PRO A 246 9.37 -12.70 -16.57
CA PRO A 246 8.32 -11.81 -16.05
C PRO A 246 6.95 -12.04 -16.68
N LEU A 247 6.87 -12.17 -18.01
CA LEU A 247 5.59 -12.38 -18.70
C LEU A 247 4.99 -13.77 -18.41
N HIS A 248 5.83 -14.79 -18.18
CA HIS A 248 5.35 -16.09 -17.75
C HIS A 248 4.75 -16.02 -16.33
N ARG A 249 5.40 -15.26 -15.42
CA ARG A 249 4.86 -15.06 -14.07
C ARG A 249 3.48 -14.39 -14.09
N LEU A 250 3.29 -13.41 -14.98
CA LEU A 250 1.96 -12.78 -15.20
C LEU A 250 0.96 -13.79 -15.78
N ALA A 251 1.35 -14.56 -16.80
CA ALA A 251 0.50 -15.58 -17.40
C ALA A 251 0.07 -16.63 -16.36
N GLU A 252 1.02 -17.20 -15.62
CA GLU A 252 0.76 -18.18 -14.56
C GLU A 252 -0.18 -17.64 -13.47
N LEU A 253 -0.05 -16.36 -13.10
CA LEU A 253 -0.96 -15.74 -12.15
C LEU A 253 -2.37 -15.61 -12.75
N VAL A 254 -2.50 -15.08 -13.97
CA VAL A 254 -3.78 -14.89 -14.66
C VAL A 254 -4.51 -16.25 -14.86
N GLU A 255 -3.79 -17.27 -15.31
CA GLU A 255 -4.36 -18.61 -15.53
C GLU A 255 -4.78 -19.26 -14.21
N ALA A 256 -3.99 -19.13 -13.15
CA ALA A 256 -4.28 -19.73 -11.86
C ALA A 256 -5.55 -19.16 -11.20
N VAL A 257 -5.92 -17.91 -11.49
CA VAL A 257 -7.16 -17.30 -11.00
C VAL A 257 -8.36 -17.47 -11.95
N GLY A 258 -8.19 -18.24 -13.03
CA GLY A 258 -9.23 -18.47 -14.04
C GLY A 258 -9.44 -17.29 -14.98
N GLY A 259 -8.44 -16.42 -15.16
CA GLY A 259 -8.46 -15.25 -16.02
C GLY A 259 -8.60 -13.92 -15.26
N ALA A 260 -8.22 -12.85 -15.91
CA ALA A 260 -8.49 -11.49 -15.44
C ALA A 260 -9.77 -10.95 -16.09
N LYS A 261 -10.49 -10.09 -15.37
CA LYS A 261 -11.76 -9.54 -15.82
C LYS A 261 -11.68 -8.03 -15.94
N LEU A 262 -12.02 -7.49 -17.10
CA LEU A 262 -12.26 -6.06 -17.28
C LEU A 262 -13.65 -5.71 -16.74
N VAL A 263 -13.72 -4.70 -15.87
CA VAL A 263 -14.96 -4.25 -15.24
C VAL A 263 -15.15 -2.76 -15.48
N ARG A 264 -16.17 -2.41 -16.27
CA ARG A 264 -16.60 -1.02 -16.45
C ARG A 264 -17.63 -0.68 -15.39
N TYR A 265 -17.41 0.42 -14.65
CA TYR A 265 -18.28 0.82 -13.54
C TYR A 265 -18.35 2.34 -13.40
N THR A 266 -19.34 2.85 -12.69
CA THR A 266 -19.48 4.28 -12.38
C THR A 266 -19.10 4.55 -10.93
N GLU A 267 -19.72 3.88 -9.98
CA GLU A 267 -19.47 4.07 -8.56
C GLU A 267 -18.81 2.82 -7.93
N ALA A 268 -17.89 3.05 -6.99
CA ALA A 268 -17.15 1.97 -6.35
C ALA A 268 -18.08 0.93 -5.67
N ALA A 269 -19.22 1.36 -5.15
CA ALA A 269 -20.22 0.49 -4.53
C ALA A 269 -20.80 -0.55 -5.50
N ASP A 270 -20.83 -0.24 -6.80
CA ASP A 270 -21.33 -1.15 -7.83
C ASP A 270 -20.50 -2.42 -7.95
N LEU A 271 -19.23 -2.36 -7.53
CA LEU A 271 -18.30 -3.48 -7.57
C LEU A 271 -18.54 -4.52 -6.45
N ALA A 272 -19.31 -4.17 -5.40
CA ALA A 272 -19.49 -5.03 -4.22
C ALA A 272 -19.99 -6.46 -4.54
N PRO A 273 -20.95 -6.68 -5.48
CA PRO A 273 -21.37 -8.04 -5.81
C PRO A 273 -20.27 -8.90 -6.44
N LEU A 274 -19.27 -8.29 -7.09
CA LEU A 274 -18.16 -9.00 -7.75
C LEU A 274 -17.15 -9.54 -6.75
N LEU A 275 -17.06 -8.95 -5.55
CA LEU A 275 -16.18 -9.40 -4.49
C LEU A 275 -16.83 -10.49 -3.61
N SER A 276 -18.16 -10.59 -3.63
CA SER A 276 -18.92 -11.56 -2.83
C SER A 276 -19.07 -12.94 -3.51
N GLY A 277 -18.74 -13.04 -4.79
CA GLY A 277 -18.94 -14.23 -5.62
C GLY A 277 -17.65 -15.01 -5.94
N ALA A 278 -16.56 -14.78 -5.23
CA ALA A 278 -15.32 -15.55 -5.39
C ALA A 278 -15.41 -16.91 -4.65
N THR A 279 -16.47 -17.71 -4.96
CA THR A 279 -16.61 -19.10 -4.50
C THR A 279 -15.81 -20.03 -5.40
#